data_522b5b4b7f05f617307ffa5e0e7ec8d7
#
_entry.id   522b5b4b7f05f617307ffa5e0e7ec8d7
#
_cell.length_a   1.000
_cell.length_b   1.000
_cell.length_c   1.000
_cell.angle_alpha   90.00
_cell.angle_beta   90.00
_cell.angle_gamma   90.00
#
_symmetry.space_group_name_H-M   'P 1'
#
loop_
_entity.id
_entity.type
_entity.pdbx_description
1 polymer ?
#
loop_
_entity_poly.entity_id
_entity_poly.type
_entity_poly.pdbx_seq_one_letter_code
_entity_poly.pdbx_strand_id
1 'polypeptide(L)'
;MKKIVCGILAGCLVLATATGCQKNASGKTPITLNEVAHSIFYAPQYAAIELGYFDEEGLDVTLVNGGGADKVMTALVSGEADIGFMGSEASVYTYANGEADYAVNFAQLTQRAGNFLVGREPEPDFQWENLKGKKVLGGRAGGMPQMVFEYILKKNGIDPKTDLSIDQSINFGLTAAAFTSNDADYTVEFEPFATALEQEGNGHVAASLGESSGYVP
;
A
#
# COMPACT_ATOMS: atom_id res chain seq x y z
N MET A 1 18.44 -32.75 49.86
CA MET A 1 18.57 -31.61 48.89
C MET A 1 18.35 -31.99 47.43
N LYS A 2 18.87 -33.10 46.88
CA LYS A 2 18.66 -33.49 45.46
C LYS A 2 17.19 -33.78 45.07
N LYS A 3 16.34 -34.27 45.96
CA LYS A 3 14.94 -34.58 45.68
C LYS A 3 14.02 -33.34 45.63
N ILE A 4 14.38 -32.26 46.33
CA ILE A 4 13.64 -31.00 46.37
C ILE A 4 13.92 -30.19 45.07
N VAL A 5 15.16 -30.23 44.57
CA VAL A 5 15.55 -29.56 43.33
C VAL A 5 14.85 -30.15 42.10
N CYS A 6 14.68 -31.50 42.05
CA CYS A 6 13.93 -32.15 40.98
C CYS A 6 12.43 -31.79 40.95
N GLY A 7 11.81 -31.59 42.13
CA GLY A 7 10.41 -31.20 42.23
C GLY A 7 10.16 -29.77 41.72
N ILE A 8 11.08 -28.85 41.97
CA ILE A 8 10.98 -27.44 41.52
C ILE A 8 11.20 -27.35 39.99
N LEU A 9 12.14 -28.10 39.44
CA LEU A 9 12.33 -28.14 37.95
C LEU A 9 11.14 -28.75 37.20
N ALA A 10 10.50 -29.79 37.77
CA ALA A 10 9.30 -30.38 37.15
C ALA A 10 8.09 -29.45 37.23
N GLY A 11 7.94 -28.67 38.30
CA GLY A 11 6.90 -27.64 38.44
C GLY A 11 7.07 -26.47 37.47
N CYS A 12 8.29 -26.02 37.18
CA CYS A 12 8.57 -24.97 36.21
C CYS A 12 8.31 -25.41 34.76
N LEU A 13 8.52 -26.68 34.40
CA LEU A 13 8.26 -27.20 33.06
C LEU A 13 6.75 -27.30 32.75
N VAL A 14 5.91 -27.56 33.76
CA VAL A 14 4.45 -27.64 33.54
C VAL A 14 3.81 -26.24 33.40
N LEU A 15 4.41 -25.20 34.01
CA LEU A 15 3.92 -23.82 33.81
C LEU A 15 4.30 -23.22 32.46
N ALA A 16 5.34 -23.74 31.79
CA ALA A 16 5.78 -23.21 30.48
C ALA A 16 4.92 -23.69 29.29
N THR A 17 4.04 -24.68 29.49
CA THR A 17 3.16 -25.18 28.39
C THR A 17 1.77 -24.53 28.39
N ALA A 18 1.49 -23.60 29.30
CA ALA A 18 0.19 -22.90 29.38
C ALA A 18 0.14 -21.57 28.57
N THR A 19 1.19 -21.22 27.83
CA THR A 19 1.20 -20.02 26.97
C THR A 19 0.73 -20.32 25.55
N GLY A 20 -0.27 -21.18 25.40
CA GLY A 20 -0.93 -21.46 24.14
C GLY A 20 -2.31 -20.80 24.09
N CYS A 21 -2.52 -19.86 23.16
CA CYS A 21 -3.76 -19.18 22.84
C CYS A 21 -4.25 -18.18 23.90
N GLN A 22 -3.72 -16.99 23.87
CA GLN A 22 -4.38 -15.83 24.45
C GLN A 22 -5.62 -15.52 23.58
N LYS A 23 -6.74 -16.17 23.84
CA LYS A 23 -8.03 -15.71 23.32
C LYS A 23 -8.31 -14.36 23.97
N ASN A 24 -8.50 -13.33 23.15
CA ASN A 24 -8.99 -12.06 23.67
C ASN A 24 -10.29 -12.28 24.46
N ALA A 25 -10.56 -11.42 25.44
CA ALA A 25 -11.75 -11.50 26.29
C ALA A 25 -13.08 -11.47 25.50
N SER A 26 -13.05 -11.03 24.24
CA SER A 26 -14.18 -11.02 23.29
C SER A 26 -14.47 -12.37 22.63
N GLY A 27 -13.57 -13.35 22.71
CA GLY A 27 -13.70 -14.63 21.99
C GLY A 27 -13.44 -14.54 20.49
N LYS A 28 -13.11 -13.34 19.96
CA LYS A 28 -12.77 -13.09 18.56
C LYS A 28 -11.30 -13.36 18.28
N THR A 29 -11.00 -13.67 17.02
CA THR A 29 -9.62 -13.83 16.54
C THR A 29 -9.05 -12.45 16.23
N PRO A 30 -7.97 -12.02 16.89
CA PRO A 30 -7.32 -10.76 16.59
C PRO A 30 -6.61 -10.85 15.24
N ILE A 31 -6.77 -9.84 14.38
CA ILE A 31 -6.13 -9.72 13.07
C ILE A 31 -5.53 -8.33 12.93
N THR A 32 -4.23 -8.26 12.68
CA THR A 32 -3.56 -7.03 12.29
C THR A 32 -3.53 -6.94 10.78
N LEU A 33 -4.30 -5.99 10.20
CA LEU A 33 -4.33 -5.69 8.78
C LEU A 33 -3.49 -4.45 8.52
N ASN A 34 -2.43 -4.58 7.71
CA ASN A 34 -1.54 -3.47 7.38
C ASN A 34 -1.80 -3.02 5.93
N GLU A 35 -2.16 -1.75 5.73
CA GLU A 35 -2.45 -1.16 4.43
C GLU A 35 -1.34 -0.20 3.97
N VAL A 36 -1.16 -0.03 2.66
CA VAL A 36 -0.10 0.83 2.09
C VAL A 36 -0.35 2.31 2.30
N ALA A 37 -1.60 2.74 2.35
CA ALA A 37 -2.01 4.13 2.55
C ALA A 37 -3.46 4.17 3.04
N HIS A 38 -3.82 5.20 3.83
CA HIS A 38 -5.20 5.44 4.18
C HIS A 38 -5.86 6.27 3.08
N SER A 39 -6.75 5.66 2.29
CA SER A 39 -7.35 6.29 1.10
C SER A 39 -8.77 5.82 0.88
N ILE A 40 -9.64 6.72 0.40
CA ILE A 40 -11.01 6.39 -0.03
C ILE A 40 -11.04 5.31 -1.12
N PHE A 41 -9.93 5.08 -1.81
CA PHE A 41 -9.75 3.98 -2.75
C PHE A 41 -10.01 2.60 -2.10
N TYR A 42 -9.83 2.51 -0.78
CA TYR A 42 -10.05 1.31 0.04
C TYR A 42 -11.37 1.36 0.82
N ALA A 43 -12.30 2.23 0.44
CA ALA A 43 -13.57 2.43 1.14
C ALA A 43 -14.35 1.12 1.45
N PRO A 44 -14.39 0.08 0.60
CA PRO A 44 -15.04 -1.17 0.94
C PRO A 44 -14.47 -1.86 2.19
N GLN A 45 -13.14 -1.78 2.40
CA GLN A 45 -12.48 -2.30 3.59
C GLN A 45 -12.90 -1.54 4.85
N TYR A 46 -12.92 -0.22 4.78
CA TYR A 46 -13.34 0.62 5.92
C TYR A 46 -14.82 0.44 6.24
N ALA A 47 -15.66 0.34 5.22
CA ALA A 47 -17.08 0.05 5.40
C ALA A 47 -17.29 -1.32 6.08
N ALA A 48 -16.51 -2.33 5.72
CA ALA A 48 -16.59 -3.65 6.36
C ALA A 48 -16.19 -3.60 7.85
N ILE A 49 -15.19 -2.79 8.21
CA ILE A 49 -14.78 -2.57 9.60
C ILE A 49 -15.88 -1.81 10.36
N GLU A 50 -16.31 -0.66 9.86
CA GLU A 50 -17.25 0.23 10.53
C GLU A 50 -18.66 -0.36 10.66
N LEU A 51 -19.10 -1.17 9.69
CA LEU A 51 -20.39 -1.85 9.74
C LEU A 51 -20.35 -3.15 10.54
N GLY A 52 -19.19 -3.55 11.06
CA GLY A 52 -19.05 -4.71 11.93
C GLY A 52 -19.03 -6.07 11.21
N TYR A 53 -18.84 -6.11 9.89
CA TYR A 53 -18.84 -7.38 9.13
C TYR A 53 -17.73 -8.33 9.56
N PHE A 54 -16.56 -7.81 9.92
CA PHE A 54 -15.49 -8.63 10.49
C PHE A 54 -15.85 -9.16 11.88
N ASP A 55 -16.55 -8.35 12.66
CA ASP A 55 -17.07 -8.73 13.98
C ASP A 55 -18.05 -9.88 13.91
N GLU A 56 -18.96 -9.87 12.91
CA GLU A 56 -19.93 -10.93 12.65
C GLU A 56 -19.24 -12.25 12.29
N GLU A 57 -18.08 -12.19 11.62
CA GLU A 57 -17.25 -13.36 11.30
C GLU A 57 -16.30 -13.76 12.46
N GLY A 58 -16.40 -13.14 13.62
CA GLY A 58 -15.60 -13.46 14.80
C GLY A 58 -14.15 -12.97 14.70
N LEU A 59 -13.90 -11.92 13.92
CA LEU A 59 -12.61 -11.28 13.77
C LEU A 59 -12.57 -9.94 14.52
N ASP A 60 -11.45 -9.64 15.14
CA ASP A 60 -11.14 -8.37 15.79
C ASP A 60 -10.01 -7.69 15.00
N VAL A 61 -10.38 -6.84 14.04
CA VAL A 61 -9.46 -6.27 13.06
C VAL A 61 -8.86 -4.97 13.56
N THR A 62 -7.54 -4.94 13.69
CA THR A 62 -6.75 -3.72 13.91
C THR A 62 -6.14 -3.27 12.59
N LEU A 63 -6.50 -2.07 12.12
CA LEU A 63 -5.96 -1.48 10.89
C LEU A 63 -4.71 -0.66 11.19
N VAL A 64 -3.62 -0.90 10.44
CA VAL A 64 -2.34 -0.20 10.54
C VAL A 64 -1.96 0.37 9.18
N ASN A 65 -1.52 1.63 9.14
CA ASN A 65 -1.00 2.25 7.92
C ASN A 65 0.53 2.09 7.84
N GLY A 66 1.00 1.27 6.91
CA GLY A 66 2.43 1.01 6.67
C GLY A 66 3.14 2.11 5.89
N GLY A 67 2.41 2.90 5.08
CA GLY A 67 2.97 3.99 4.29
C GLY A 67 3.78 3.56 3.06
N GLY A 68 3.60 2.33 2.58
CA GLY A 68 4.21 1.80 1.36
C GLY A 68 4.22 0.28 1.31
N ALA A 69 4.19 -0.30 0.10
CA ALA A 69 4.12 -1.75 -0.10
C ALA A 69 5.35 -2.49 0.48
N ASP A 70 6.52 -1.88 0.41
CA ASP A 70 7.76 -2.39 1.01
C ASP A 70 7.64 -2.58 2.53
N LYS A 71 7.02 -1.63 3.21
CA LYS A 71 6.82 -1.68 4.67
C LYS A 71 5.71 -2.66 5.06
N VAL A 72 4.61 -2.69 4.29
CA VAL A 72 3.53 -3.66 4.50
C VAL A 72 4.05 -5.09 4.33
N MET A 73 4.84 -5.36 3.28
CA MET A 73 5.45 -6.66 3.07
C MET A 73 6.43 -7.02 4.21
N THR A 74 7.24 -6.06 4.68
CA THR A 74 8.13 -6.27 5.81
C THR A 74 7.36 -6.66 7.08
N ALA A 75 6.27 -5.94 7.39
CA ALA A 75 5.44 -6.24 8.55
C ALA A 75 4.79 -7.63 8.45
N LEU A 76 4.37 -8.04 7.24
CA LEU A 76 3.81 -9.36 6.99
C LEU A 76 4.84 -10.48 7.19
N VAL A 77 6.03 -10.36 6.58
CA VAL A 77 7.09 -11.37 6.67
C VAL A 77 7.70 -11.44 8.08
N SER A 78 7.76 -10.32 8.80
CA SER A 78 8.24 -10.30 10.20
C SER A 78 7.21 -10.82 11.21
N GLY A 79 5.95 -11.04 10.81
CA GLY A 79 4.86 -11.43 11.70
C GLY A 79 4.29 -10.30 12.54
N GLU A 80 4.60 -9.04 12.21
CA GLU A 80 3.97 -7.85 12.83
C GLU A 80 2.56 -7.60 12.28
N ALA A 81 2.23 -8.14 11.10
CA ALA A 81 0.91 -8.11 10.51
C ALA A 81 0.51 -9.52 10.04
N ASP A 82 -0.78 -9.83 10.18
CA ASP A 82 -1.38 -11.09 9.72
C ASP A 82 -1.80 -10.99 8.25
N ILE A 83 -2.25 -9.80 7.83
CA ILE A 83 -2.71 -9.52 6.47
C ILE A 83 -2.05 -8.23 5.98
N GLY A 84 -1.49 -8.28 4.76
CA GLY A 84 -1.00 -7.11 4.04
C GLY A 84 -1.98 -6.71 2.94
N PHE A 85 -2.47 -5.48 2.96
CA PHE A 85 -3.26 -4.91 1.87
C PHE A 85 -2.37 -4.01 1.01
N MET A 86 -1.91 -4.56 -0.10
CA MET A 86 -0.95 -3.95 -1.02
C MET A 86 -1.12 -4.51 -2.43
N GLY A 87 -0.43 -3.94 -3.39
CA GLY A 87 -0.41 -4.48 -4.74
C GLY A 87 0.26 -5.87 -4.80
N SER A 88 -0.23 -6.73 -5.68
CA SER A 88 0.26 -8.11 -5.85
C SER A 88 1.74 -8.18 -6.28
N GLU A 89 2.29 -7.10 -6.86
CA GLU A 89 3.70 -7.00 -7.23
C GLU A 89 4.65 -7.25 -6.07
N ALA A 90 4.28 -6.84 -4.85
CA ALA A 90 5.11 -7.03 -3.66
C ALA A 90 5.35 -8.52 -3.36
N SER A 91 4.32 -9.36 -3.51
CA SER A 91 4.47 -10.82 -3.35
C SER A 91 5.34 -11.43 -4.46
N VAL A 92 5.21 -10.93 -5.70
CA VAL A 92 6.04 -11.36 -6.83
C VAL A 92 7.51 -11.03 -6.61
N TYR A 93 7.81 -9.81 -6.13
CA TYR A 93 9.19 -9.41 -5.82
C TYR A 93 9.80 -10.26 -4.71
N THR A 94 9.06 -10.50 -3.63
CA THR A 94 9.53 -11.31 -2.51
C THR A 94 9.85 -12.74 -2.96
N TYR A 95 8.96 -13.36 -3.72
CA TYR A 95 9.18 -14.68 -4.30
C TYR A 95 10.38 -14.69 -5.26
N ALA A 96 10.46 -13.72 -6.17
CA ALA A 96 11.54 -13.64 -7.17
C ALA A 96 12.92 -13.42 -6.54
N ASN A 97 12.98 -12.78 -5.37
CA ASN A 97 14.21 -12.58 -4.60
C ASN A 97 14.64 -13.85 -3.83
N GLY A 98 13.86 -14.93 -3.90
CA GLY A 98 14.22 -16.22 -3.29
C GLY A 98 13.91 -16.31 -1.80
N GLU A 99 13.05 -15.44 -1.27
CA GLU A 99 12.58 -15.54 0.11
C GLU A 99 11.81 -16.84 0.30
N ALA A 100 12.16 -17.60 1.33
CA ALA A 100 11.51 -18.87 1.64
C ALA A 100 10.11 -18.68 2.20
N ASP A 101 9.89 -17.58 2.91
CA ASP A 101 8.61 -17.18 3.50
C ASP A 101 8.06 -15.99 2.71
N TYR A 102 7.16 -16.23 1.78
CA TYR A 102 6.59 -15.25 0.90
C TYR A 102 5.07 -15.14 1.07
N ALA A 103 4.53 -13.96 0.78
CA ALA A 103 3.10 -13.71 0.87
C ALA A 103 2.31 -14.44 -0.22
N VAL A 104 1.12 -14.95 0.14
CA VAL A 104 0.16 -15.56 -0.78
C VAL A 104 -1.02 -14.63 -0.95
N ASN A 105 -1.33 -14.24 -2.20
CA ASN A 105 -2.50 -13.44 -2.50
C ASN A 105 -3.76 -14.31 -2.40
N PHE A 106 -4.76 -13.88 -1.64
CA PHE A 106 -6.01 -14.63 -1.44
C PHE A 106 -7.28 -13.84 -1.79
N ALA A 107 -7.19 -12.51 -1.92
CA ALA A 107 -8.31 -11.65 -2.27
C ALA A 107 -7.86 -10.44 -3.08
N GLN A 108 -8.76 -9.93 -3.92
CA GLN A 108 -8.57 -8.73 -4.72
C GLN A 108 -9.73 -7.76 -4.47
N LEU A 109 -9.42 -6.54 -3.98
CA LEU A 109 -10.42 -5.50 -3.70
C LEU A 109 -10.57 -4.52 -4.86
N THR A 110 -9.51 -4.31 -5.63
CA THR A 110 -9.44 -3.29 -6.69
C THR A 110 -9.10 -3.93 -8.02
N GLN A 111 -9.62 -3.38 -9.12
CA GLN A 111 -9.45 -3.92 -10.47
C GLN A 111 -8.77 -2.95 -11.43
N ARG A 112 -8.58 -1.70 -11.01
CA ARG A 112 -7.91 -0.66 -11.79
C ARG A 112 -7.08 0.20 -10.85
N ALA A 113 -6.05 0.86 -11.39
CA ALA A 113 -5.28 1.82 -10.62
C ALA A 113 -6.19 2.98 -10.16
N GLY A 114 -6.11 3.33 -8.89
CA GLY A 114 -6.89 4.42 -8.28
C GLY A 114 -6.19 5.77 -8.32
N ASN A 115 -5.16 5.91 -9.15
CA ASN A 115 -4.33 7.10 -9.21
C ASN A 115 -4.72 8.01 -10.38
N PHE A 116 -4.41 9.28 -10.18
CA PHE A 116 -4.55 10.33 -11.17
C PHE A 116 -3.20 11.02 -11.40
N LEU A 117 -2.95 11.44 -12.62
CA LEU A 117 -1.88 12.36 -12.94
C LEU A 117 -2.41 13.78 -12.75
N VAL A 118 -1.76 14.57 -11.90
CA VAL A 118 -2.11 15.96 -11.62
C VAL A 118 -0.97 16.83 -12.11
N GLY A 119 -1.27 17.80 -12.98
CA GLY A 119 -0.35 18.80 -13.52
C GLY A 119 -0.54 20.16 -12.83
N ARG A 120 0.42 21.06 -12.98
CA ARG A 120 0.31 22.42 -12.42
C ARG A 120 -0.68 23.30 -13.15
N GLU A 121 -0.79 23.11 -14.46
CA GLU A 121 -1.65 23.91 -15.34
C GLU A 121 -2.78 23.04 -15.91
N PRO A 122 -3.92 23.63 -16.28
CA PRO A 122 -4.99 22.92 -16.98
C PRO A 122 -4.53 22.40 -18.34
N GLU A 123 -4.70 21.12 -18.60
CA GLU A 123 -4.40 20.50 -19.89
C GLU A 123 -5.60 19.71 -20.41
N PRO A 124 -6.64 20.38 -20.97
CA PRO A 124 -7.86 19.71 -21.41
C PRO A 124 -7.63 18.68 -22.55
N ASP A 125 -6.58 18.86 -23.33
CA ASP A 125 -6.17 17.97 -24.42
C ASP A 125 -4.87 17.22 -24.06
N PHE A 126 -4.68 16.84 -22.81
CA PHE A 126 -3.48 16.15 -22.34
C PHE A 126 -3.16 14.91 -23.19
N GLN A 127 -1.88 14.80 -23.55
CA GLN A 127 -1.30 13.63 -24.21
C GLN A 127 -0.11 13.15 -23.37
N TRP A 128 0.11 11.84 -23.31
CA TRP A 128 1.21 11.27 -22.52
C TRP A 128 2.58 11.79 -22.96
N GLU A 129 2.75 12.12 -24.23
CA GLU A 129 3.95 12.72 -24.82
C GLU A 129 4.31 14.07 -24.19
N ASN A 130 3.36 14.78 -23.57
CA ASN A 130 3.58 16.05 -22.89
C ASN A 130 4.54 15.89 -21.69
N LEU A 131 4.69 14.66 -21.19
CA LEU A 131 5.58 14.35 -20.07
C LEU A 131 7.07 14.31 -20.43
N LYS A 132 7.42 14.31 -21.74
CA LYS A 132 8.83 14.32 -22.16
C LYS A 132 9.54 15.58 -21.67
N GLY A 133 10.68 15.38 -21.02
CA GLY A 133 11.48 16.47 -20.41
C GLY A 133 10.93 17.02 -19.10
N LYS A 134 9.83 16.47 -18.57
CA LYS A 134 9.17 16.94 -17.36
C LYS A 134 9.71 16.28 -16.09
N LYS A 135 9.47 16.92 -14.94
CA LYS A 135 9.70 16.38 -13.62
C LYS A 135 8.39 15.86 -13.04
N VAL A 136 8.34 14.60 -12.64
CA VAL A 136 7.13 13.95 -12.14
C VAL A 136 7.41 13.29 -10.77
N LEU A 137 6.54 13.52 -9.79
CA LEU A 137 6.48 12.68 -8.59
C LEU A 137 5.70 11.43 -8.95
N GLY A 138 6.41 10.36 -9.33
CA GLY A 138 5.86 9.21 -10.06
C GLY A 138 5.38 8.05 -9.19
N GLY A 139 5.09 8.30 -7.90
CA GLY A 139 4.78 7.26 -6.94
C GLY A 139 6.04 6.66 -6.30
N ARG A 140 5.86 5.91 -5.21
CA ARG A 140 6.97 5.30 -4.48
C ARG A 140 7.56 4.11 -5.24
N ALA A 141 8.89 4.01 -5.26
CA ALA A 141 9.60 2.91 -5.90
C ALA A 141 9.13 1.53 -5.39
N GLY A 142 8.87 0.61 -6.31
CA GLY A 142 8.42 -0.75 -6.02
C GLY A 142 6.92 -0.89 -5.71
N GLY A 143 6.15 0.20 -5.77
CA GLY A 143 4.70 0.15 -5.57
C GLY A 143 3.91 0.10 -6.89
N MET A 144 2.66 -0.39 -6.83
CA MET A 144 1.77 -0.47 -7.98
C MET A 144 1.59 0.87 -8.72
N PRO A 145 1.43 2.03 -8.04
CA PRO A 145 1.31 3.32 -8.72
C PRO A 145 2.48 3.63 -9.66
N GLN A 146 3.71 3.41 -9.19
CA GLN A 146 4.90 3.59 -10.01
C GLN A 146 4.94 2.65 -11.20
N MET A 147 4.64 1.36 -10.97
CA MET A 147 4.67 0.35 -12.04
C MET A 147 3.62 0.64 -13.12
N VAL A 148 2.41 1.01 -12.72
CA VAL A 148 1.33 1.36 -13.66
C VAL A 148 1.69 2.62 -14.44
N PHE A 149 2.22 3.65 -13.78
CA PHE A 149 2.67 4.87 -14.44
C PHE A 149 3.74 4.57 -15.49
N GLU A 150 4.79 3.83 -15.12
CA GLU A 150 5.83 3.44 -16.08
C GLU A 150 5.32 2.53 -17.20
N TYR A 151 4.34 1.65 -16.92
CA TYR A 151 3.69 0.85 -17.96
C TYR A 151 2.97 1.73 -18.97
N ILE A 152 2.22 2.74 -18.51
CA ILE A 152 1.52 3.69 -19.39
C ILE A 152 2.52 4.47 -20.23
N LEU A 153 3.61 4.96 -19.66
CA LEU A 153 4.68 5.64 -20.39
C LEU A 153 5.22 4.77 -21.51
N LYS A 154 5.62 3.53 -21.20
CA LYS A 154 6.14 2.57 -22.19
C LYS A 154 5.13 2.24 -23.28
N LYS A 155 3.84 2.09 -22.93
CA LYS A 155 2.75 1.86 -23.88
C LYS A 155 2.60 3.00 -24.88
N ASN A 156 2.93 4.23 -24.48
CA ASN A 156 2.91 5.43 -25.30
C ASN A 156 4.30 5.76 -25.91
N GLY A 157 5.24 4.83 -25.91
CA GLY A 157 6.55 5.00 -26.54
C GLY A 157 7.47 5.99 -25.81
N ILE A 158 7.27 6.14 -24.48
CA ILE A 158 8.07 7.01 -23.62
C ILE A 158 8.94 6.13 -22.72
N ASP A 159 10.25 6.34 -22.74
CA ASP A 159 11.17 5.65 -21.84
C ASP A 159 11.18 6.38 -20.48
N PRO A 160 10.69 5.72 -19.40
CA PRO A 160 10.63 6.34 -18.07
C PRO A 160 12.00 6.67 -17.48
N LYS A 161 13.10 6.16 -18.06
CA LYS A 161 14.46 6.38 -17.57
C LYS A 161 15.18 7.54 -18.24
N THR A 162 14.80 7.85 -19.48
CA THR A 162 15.54 8.81 -20.33
C THR A 162 14.71 9.99 -20.79
N ASP A 163 13.39 9.81 -20.95
CA ASP A 163 12.55 10.83 -21.57
C ASP A 163 11.99 11.86 -20.55
N LEU A 164 12.00 11.54 -19.26
CA LEU A 164 11.54 12.43 -18.20
C LEU A 164 12.30 12.16 -16.89
N SER A 165 12.11 13.04 -15.89
CA SER A 165 12.68 12.84 -14.55
C SER A 165 11.58 12.38 -13.59
N ILE A 166 11.69 11.18 -13.02
CA ILE A 166 10.71 10.62 -12.09
C ILE A 166 11.32 10.53 -10.70
N ASP A 167 10.78 11.27 -9.74
CA ASP A 167 11.10 11.10 -8.32
C ASP A 167 10.17 10.06 -7.71
N GLN A 168 10.75 8.99 -7.18
CA GLN A 168 10.07 7.84 -6.57
C GLN A 168 10.40 7.69 -5.08
N SER A 169 11.04 8.70 -4.48
CA SER A 169 11.54 8.64 -3.10
C SER A 169 10.50 9.03 -2.05
N ILE A 170 9.41 9.69 -2.46
CA ILE A 170 8.43 10.28 -1.55
C ILE A 170 7.41 9.24 -1.10
N ASN A 171 7.13 9.22 0.21
CA ASN A 171 6.12 8.33 0.79
C ASN A 171 4.70 8.73 0.37
N PHE A 172 3.80 7.73 0.24
CA PHE A 172 2.37 7.97 0.05
C PHE A 172 1.81 8.88 1.15
N GLY A 173 0.87 9.76 0.75
CA GLY A 173 0.30 10.75 1.65
C GLY A 173 1.15 12.01 1.85
N LEU A 174 2.38 12.05 1.32
CA LEU A 174 3.25 13.24 1.34
C LEU A 174 3.48 13.83 -0.06
N THR A 175 3.07 13.14 -1.13
CA THR A 175 3.31 13.53 -2.52
C THR A 175 2.60 14.83 -2.88
N ALA A 176 1.35 15.03 -2.48
CA ALA A 176 0.61 16.28 -2.72
C ALA A 176 1.28 17.48 -2.04
N ALA A 177 1.71 17.35 -0.77
CA ALA A 177 2.42 18.41 -0.07
C ALA A 177 3.80 18.68 -0.69
N ALA A 178 4.51 17.64 -1.12
CA ALA A 178 5.77 17.78 -1.84
C ALA A 178 5.56 18.47 -3.19
N PHE A 179 4.52 18.09 -3.94
CA PHE A 179 4.16 18.74 -5.20
C PHE A 179 3.90 20.24 -5.01
N THR A 180 3.14 20.61 -4.01
CA THR A 180 2.83 22.02 -3.71
C THR A 180 4.09 22.83 -3.37
N SER A 181 5.09 22.20 -2.73
CA SER A 181 6.28 22.87 -2.21
C SER A 181 7.53 22.80 -3.10
N ASN A 182 7.54 21.97 -4.16
CA ASN A 182 8.68 21.78 -5.04
C ASN A 182 8.44 22.26 -6.48
N ASP A 183 9.36 21.96 -7.40
CA ASP A 183 9.33 22.36 -8.80
C ASP A 183 8.89 21.23 -9.77
N ALA A 184 8.28 20.14 -9.28
CA ALA A 184 7.76 19.10 -10.14
C ALA A 184 6.62 19.63 -11.02
N ASP A 185 6.60 19.23 -12.29
CA ASP A 185 5.54 19.61 -13.23
C ASP A 185 4.25 18.83 -13.00
N TYR A 186 4.40 17.56 -12.58
CA TYR A 186 3.28 16.64 -12.32
C TYR A 186 3.51 15.79 -11.08
N THR A 187 2.41 15.25 -10.55
CA THR A 187 2.41 14.27 -9.47
C THR A 187 1.39 13.16 -9.73
N VAL A 188 1.69 11.95 -9.26
CA VAL A 188 0.76 10.81 -9.28
C VAL A 188 0.09 10.72 -7.91
N GLU A 189 -1.20 11.00 -7.85
CA GLU A 189 -1.96 11.11 -6.61
C GLU A 189 -3.11 10.12 -6.53
N PHE A 190 -3.44 9.72 -5.30
CA PHE A 190 -4.71 9.07 -4.98
C PHE A 190 -5.78 10.09 -4.60
N GLU A 191 -7.05 9.68 -4.65
CA GLU A 191 -8.08 10.41 -3.94
C GLU A 191 -7.97 10.19 -2.41
N PRO A 192 -8.25 11.22 -1.58
CA PRO A 192 -8.81 12.54 -1.93
C PRO A 192 -7.78 13.62 -2.31
N PHE A 193 -6.50 13.29 -2.40
CA PHE A 193 -5.42 14.28 -2.60
C PHE A 193 -5.47 14.92 -3.99
N ALA A 194 -5.84 14.18 -5.05
CA ALA A 194 -5.99 14.72 -6.38
C ALA A 194 -7.08 15.83 -6.41
N THR A 195 -8.25 15.52 -5.86
CA THR A 195 -9.34 16.51 -5.73
C THR A 195 -8.94 17.69 -4.82
N ALA A 196 -8.22 17.45 -3.73
CA ALA A 196 -7.77 18.51 -2.84
C ALA A 196 -6.85 19.51 -3.55
N LEU A 197 -5.88 19.01 -4.34
CA LEU A 197 -5.00 19.87 -5.15
C LEU A 197 -5.80 20.76 -6.12
N GLU A 198 -6.86 20.22 -6.76
CA GLU A 198 -7.72 21.01 -7.64
C GLU A 198 -8.52 22.06 -6.87
N GLN A 199 -9.15 21.70 -5.75
CA GLN A 199 -9.94 22.61 -4.93
C GLN A 199 -9.11 23.75 -4.33
N GLU A 200 -7.86 23.48 -4.00
CA GLU A 200 -6.92 24.46 -3.48
C GLU A 200 -6.25 25.31 -4.57
N GLY A 201 -6.49 25.00 -5.85
CA GLY A 201 -5.86 25.67 -6.98
C GLY A 201 -4.36 25.39 -7.12
N ASN A 202 -3.88 24.28 -6.55
CA ASN A 202 -2.48 23.87 -6.56
C ASN A 202 -2.16 22.89 -7.70
N GLY A 203 -3.18 22.38 -8.41
CA GLY A 203 -3.01 21.45 -9.53
C GLY A 203 -4.31 21.17 -10.25
N HIS A 204 -4.22 20.45 -11.37
CA HIS A 204 -5.34 20.06 -12.22
C HIS A 204 -5.19 18.60 -12.64
N VAL A 205 -6.25 17.80 -12.53
CA VAL A 205 -6.22 16.42 -13.00
C VAL A 205 -6.08 16.39 -14.52
N ALA A 206 -4.95 15.85 -15.00
CA ALA A 206 -4.65 15.71 -16.42
C ALA A 206 -5.11 14.36 -16.98
N ALA A 207 -4.97 13.27 -16.20
CA ALA A 207 -5.35 11.93 -16.67
C ALA A 207 -5.66 10.97 -15.50
N SER A 208 -6.54 9.99 -15.77
CA SER A 208 -6.74 8.81 -14.91
C SER A 208 -5.77 7.69 -15.32
N LEU A 209 -4.94 7.23 -14.39
CA LEU A 209 -4.07 6.08 -14.63
C LEU A 209 -4.90 4.81 -14.84
N GLY A 210 -6.00 4.65 -14.10
CA GLY A 210 -6.87 3.49 -14.20
C GLY A 210 -7.60 3.37 -15.54
N GLU A 211 -7.91 4.49 -16.21
CA GLU A 211 -8.45 4.49 -17.57
C GLU A 211 -7.35 4.17 -18.58
N SER A 212 -6.18 4.78 -18.44
CA SER A 212 -5.07 4.67 -19.38
C SER A 212 -4.40 3.30 -19.35
N SER A 213 -4.27 2.68 -18.17
CA SER A 213 -3.70 1.33 -18.03
C SER A 213 -4.69 0.24 -18.42
N GLY A 214 -5.97 0.44 -18.16
CA GLY A 214 -6.99 -0.60 -18.21
C GLY A 214 -7.02 -1.42 -16.94
N TYR A 215 -7.38 -2.72 -17.07
CA TYR A 215 -7.41 -3.66 -15.95
C TYR A 215 -6.00 -3.94 -15.44
N VAL A 216 -5.79 -3.78 -14.14
CA VAL A 216 -4.58 -4.17 -13.42
C VAL A 216 -5.00 -4.92 -12.15
N PRO A 217 -4.32 -6.04 -11.81
CA PRO A 217 -4.66 -6.85 -10.64
C PRO A 217 -4.39 -6.13 -9.32
#